data_67293f57c6a5fa47bdd7ba2c5c9c6777
#
_entry.id   67293f57c6a5fa47bdd7ba2c5c9c6777
#
_cell.length_a   1.000
_cell.length_b   1.000
_cell.length_c   1.000
_cell.angle_alpha   90.00
_cell.angle_beta   90.00
_cell.angle_gamma   90.00
#
_symmetry.space_group_name_H-M   'P 1'
#
loop_
_entity.id
_entity.type
_entity.pdbx_description
1 polymer ?
#
loop_
_entity_poly.entity_id
_entity_poly.type
_entity_poly.pdbx_seq_one_letter_code
_entity_poly.pdbx_strand_id
1 'polypeptide(L)'
;MGLRTVLASQVLPALEAVDRSGNRLDNRLLPSCFSYGAPASNERLPEDLLCALWDEAASLSGEPDFGLRAGEQFMSARSFGITGMLAWHSKTAGAALTNASRYAALVIDGSHLNFEHDGQVVSILGSDDPRPKYWSRHYGEAKKQAFLSLLRRSTGLPLVPHLVEFRHAPGMDVPCTSKFSAAG
;
A
#
# COMPACT_ATOMS: atom_id res chain seq x y z
N MET A 1 -23.98 -4.55 -9.08
CA MET A 1 -22.53 -4.32 -9.08
C MET A 1 -22.10 -4.40 -7.62
N GLY A 2 -21.34 -5.44 -7.24
CA GLY A 2 -20.94 -5.64 -5.84
C GLY A 2 -20.02 -4.52 -5.35
N LEU A 3 -20.06 -4.21 -4.06
CA LEU A 3 -19.17 -3.27 -3.41
C LEU A 3 -17.76 -3.90 -3.40
N ARG A 4 -16.75 -3.20 -3.89
CA ARG A 4 -15.35 -3.64 -3.75
C ARG A 4 -14.94 -3.60 -2.30
N THR A 5 -14.27 -4.64 -1.85
CA THR A 5 -13.76 -4.72 -0.49
C THR A 5 -12.25 -4.93 -0.47
N VAL A 6 -11.67 -4.60 0.65
CA VAL A 6 -10.25 -4.69 0.93
C VAL A 6 -10.03 -5.21 2.35
N LEU A 7 -8.91 -5.87 2.61
CA LEU A 7 -8.58 -6.28 3.97
C LEU A 7 -8.56 -5.07 4.91
N ALA A 8 -9.28 -5.14 6.01
CA ALA A 8 -9.37 -4.09 7.01
C ALA A 8 -7.99 -3.72 7.58
N SER A 9 -7.09 -4.69 7.66
CA SER A 9 -5.71 -4.50 8.10
C SER A 9 -4.90 -3.50 7.26
N GLN A 10 -5.38 -3.16 6.05
CA GLN A 10 -4.73 -2.19 5.19
C GLN A 10 -4.80 -0.74 5.72
N VAL A 11 -5.61 -0.47 6.74
CA VAL A 11 -5.65 0.85 7.39
C VAL A 11 -4.62 0.97 8.52
N LEU A 12 -4.12 -0.16 9.07
CA LEU A 12 -3.22 -0.15 10.24
C LEU A 12 -2.00 0.77 10.08
N PRO A 13 -1.29 0.79 8.94
CA PRO A 13 -0.14 1.68 8.79
C PRO A 13 -0.49 3.16 8.89
N ALA A 14 -1.68 3.55 8.41
CA ALA A 14 -2.16 4.92 8.55
C ALA A 14 -2.46 5.26 10.01
N LEU A 15 -3.11 4.36 10.74
CA LEU A 15 -3.40 4.53 12.17
C LEU A 15 -2.11 4.65 12.99
N GLU A 16 -1.15 3.75 12.77
CA GLU A 16 0.14 3.76 13.43
C GLU A 16 0.96 5.03 13.11
N ALA A 17 0.85 5.56 11.88
CA ALA A 17 1.52 6.79 11.48
C ALA A 17 0.92 8.01 12.17
N VAL A 18 -0.40 8.09 12.28
CA VAL A 18 -1.10 9.15 13.01
C VAL A 18 -0.80 9.11 14.50
N ASP A 19 -0.86 7.94 15.12
CA ASP A 19 -0.53 7.78 16.55
C ASP A 19 0.89 8.27 16.88
N ARG A 20 1.85 8.05 15.98
CA ARG A 20 3.23 8.56 16.15
C ARG A 20 3.35 10.08 16.03
N SER A 21 2.48 10.72 15.26
CA SER A 21 2.42 12.19 15.20
C SER A 21 1.78 12.83 16.45
N GLY A 22 1.35 11.99 17.41
CA GLY A 22 0.65 12.44 18.62
C GLY A 22 -0.84 12.71 18.40
N ASN A 23 -1.36 12.43 17.22
CA ASN A 23 -2.77 12.57 16.87
C ASN A 23 -3.48 11.22 16.94
N ARG A 24 -4.80 11.22 16.92
CA ARG A 24 -5.61 10.01 16.84
C ARG A 24 -6.81 10.23 15.93
N LEU A 25 -7.10 9.21 15.12
CA LEU A 25 -8.38 9.13 14.43
C LEU A 25 -9.51 9.01 15.45
N ASP A 26 -10.60 9.73 15.19
CA ASP A 26 -11.82 9.59 16.02
C ASP A 26 -12.32 8.14 15.91
N ASN A 27 -12.46 7.47 17.06
CA ASN A 27 -12.94 6.09 17.13
C ASN A 27 -14.33 5.91 16.49
N ARG A 28 -15.13 7.01 16.37
CA ARG A 28 -16.42 6.97 15.69
C ARG A 28 -16.32 6.80 14.17
N LEU A 29 -15.17 7.12 13.60
CA LEU A 29 -14.88 6.90 12.16
C LEU A 29 -14.38 5.49 11.89
N LEU A 30 -13.88 4.81 12.92
CA LEU A 30 -13.36 3.47 12.78
C LEU A 30 -14.50 2.44 12.77
N PRO A 31 -14.48 1.49 11.82
CA PRO A 31 -15.41 0.36 11.84
C PRO A 31 -15.32 -0.43 13.15
N SER A 32 -16.41 -1.07 13.52
CA SER A 32 -16.50 -1.87 14.75
C SER A 32 -15.44 -2.97 14.87
N CYS A 33 -14.92 -3.46 13.76
CA CYS A 33 -13.83 -4.44 13.75
C CYS A 33 -12.52 -3.94 14.39
N PHE A 34 -12.37 -2.63 14.58
CA PHE A 34 -11.22 -2.02 15.27
C PHE A 34 -11.46 -1.76 16.77
N SER A 35 -12.67 -2.02 17.28
CA SER A 35 -13.04 -1.70 18.68
C SER A 35 -12.18 -2.42 19.73
N TYR A 36 -11.56 -3.54 19.35
CA TYR A 36 -10.75 -4.39 20.24
C TYR A 36 -9.28 -4.48 19.81
N GLY A 37 -8.79 -3.52 19.03
CA GLY A 37 -7.43 -3.50 18.50
C GLY A 37 -7.35 -3.80 17.01
N ALA A 38 -6.33 -4.56 16.58
CA ALA A 38 -6.18 -4.90 15.17
C ALA A 38 -7.33 -5.81 14.69
N PRO A 39 -7.90 -5.55 13.49
CA PRO A 39 -8.96 -6.38 12.94
C PRO A 39 -8.48 -7.81 12.70
N ALA A 40 -9.42 -8.75 12.64
CA ALA A 40 -9.13 -10.14 12.29
C ALA A 40 -8.45 -10.20 10.90
N SER A 41 -7.61 -11.19 10.68
CA SER A 41 -6.78 -11.30 9.47
C SER A 41 -7.57 -11.40 8.16
N ASN A 42 -8.84 -11.75 8.23
CA ASN A 42 -9.76 -11.88 7.09
C ASN A 42 -10.88 -10.83 7.08
N GLU A 43 -10.89 -9.91 8.04
CA GLU A 43 -11.88 -8.84 8.09
C GLU A 43 -11.73 -7.93 6.88
N ARG A 44 -12.87 -7.50 6.30
CA ARG A 44 -12.88 -6.69 5.09
C ARG A 44 -13.72 -5.42 5.26
N LEU A 45 -13.30 -4.37 4.58
CA LEU A 45 -13.97 -3.07 4.53
C LEU A 45 -14.33 -2.71 3.08
N PRO A 46 -15.37 -1.89 2.87
CA PRO A 46 -15.52 -1.17 1.62
C PRO A 46 -14.26 -0.39 1.30
N GLU A 47 -13.76 -0.48 0.06
CA GLU A 47 -12.53 0.21 -0.35
C GLU A 47 -12.66 1.73 -0.22
N ASP A 48 -13.83 2.29 -0.56
CA ASP A 48 -14.10 3.73 -0.41
C ASP A 48 -13.94 4.20 1.05
N LEU A 49 -14.39 3.39 2.01
CA LEU A 49 -14.22 3.69 3.44
C LEU A 49 -12.75 3.65 3.85
N LEU A 50 -12.01 2.63 3.38
CA LEU A 50 -10.57 2.55 3.65
C LEU A 50 -9.84 3.77 3.09
N CYS A 51 -10.13 4.17 1.87
CA CYS A 51 -9.55 5.37 1.25
C CYS A 51 -9.87 6.64 2.05
N ALA A 52 -11.11 6.79 2.52
CA ALA A 52 -11.50 7.93 3.37
C ALA A 52 -10.73 7.96 4.70
N LEU A 53 -10.52 6.80 5.33
CA LEU A 53 -9.71 6.70 6.55
C LEU A 53 -8.24 7.09 6.32
N TRP A 54 -7.66 6.73 5.17
CA TRP A 54 -6.31 7.15 4.80
C TRP A 54 -6.20 8.65 4.60
N ASP A 55 -7.18 9.28 3.96
CA ASP A 55 -7.17 10.74 3.72
C ASP A 55 -7.42 11.52 5.01
N GLU A 56 -8.28 11.03 5.89
CA GLU A 56 -8.45 11.62 7.22
C GLU A 56 -7.18 11.51 8.05
N ALA A 57 -6.51 10.35 8.03
CA ALA A 57 -5.23 10.16 8.71
C ALA A 57 -4.16 11.13 8.18
N ALA A 58 -4.08 11.33 6.88
CA ALA A 58 -3.16 12.28 6.26
C ALA A 58 -3.48 13.72 6.67
N SER A 59 -4.75 14.09 6.67
CA SER A 59 -5.22 15.41 7.11
C SER A 59 -4.82 15.71 8.56
N LEU A 60 -5.00 14.73 9.45
CA LEU A 60 -4.63 14.85 10.86
C LEU A 60 -3.11 14.95 11.06
N SER A 61 -2.32 14.25 10.24
CA SER A 61 -0.86 14.32 10.36
C SER A 61 -0.29 15.65 9.87
N GLY A 62 -0.95 16.30 8.91
CA GLY A 62 -0.46 17.50 8.22
C GLY A 62 0.77 17.27 7.33
N GLU A 63 1.18 16.02 7.10
CA GLU A 63 2.36 15.68 6.30
C GLU A 63 2.00 15.48 4.82
N PRO A 64 2.60 16.25 3.89
CA PRO A 64 2.31 16.13 2.46
C PRO A 64 2.64 14.75 1.86
N ASP A 65 3.67 14.09 2.39
CA ASP A 65 4.18 12.78 1.98
C ASP A 65 3.73 11.63 2.91
N PHE A 66 2.63 11.85 3.65
CA PHE A 66 2.10 10.89 4.62
C PHE A 66 1.98 9.47 4.07
N GLY A 67 1.47 9.31 2.84
CA GLY A 67 1.31 8.01 2.21
C GLY A 67 2.64 7.28 2.04
N LEU A 68 3.67 7.96 1.57
CA LEU A 68 5.01 7.37 1.40
C LEU A 68 5.61 6.94 2.74
N ARG A 69 5.53 7.80 3.77
CA ARG A 69 6.08 7.50 5.10
C ARG A 69 5.35 6.35 5.79
N ALA A 70 4.03 6.35 5.75
CA ALA A 70 3.23 5.25 6.27
C ALA A 70 3.50 3.96 5.51
N GLY A 71 3.76 4.07 4.19
CA GLY A 71 4.09 2.95 3.31
C GLY A 71 5.37 2.19 3.68
N GLU A 72 6.36 2.84 4.27
CA GLU A 72 7.57 2.18 4.78
C GLU A 72 7.26 1.14 5.85
N GLN A 73 6.20 1.35 6.61
CA GLN A 73 5.78 0.49 7.70
C GLN A 73 4.68 -0.50 7.30
N PHE A 74 4.15 -0.34 6.09
CA PHE A 74 3.12 -1.21 5.52
C PHE A 74 3.53 -2.69 5.45
N MET A 75 4.82 -2.96 5.56
CA MET A 75 5.41 -4.29 5.43
C MET A 75 5.24 -5.20 6.64
N SER A 76 4.50 -4.78 7.66
CA SER A 76 4.11 -5.74 8.68
C SER A 76 3.23 -6.83 8.03
N ALA A 77 3.49 -8.10 8.33
CA ALA A 77 2.66 -9.22 7.87
C ALA A 77 1.16 -9.01 8.21
N ARG A 78 0.88 -8.16 9.19
CA ARG A 78 -0.47 -7.77 9.59
C ARG A 78 -1.25 -7.03 8.50
N SER A 79 -0.58 -6.17 7.71
CA SER A 79 -1.27 -5.34 6.71
C SER A 79 -1.69 -6.12 5.46
N PHE A 80 -0.91 -7.10 5.04
CA PHE A 80 -1.18 -7.90 3.85
C PHE A 80 -1.67 -9.33 4.14
N GLY A 81 -1.91 -9.67 5.42
CA GLY A 81 -2.34 -10.99 5.81
C GLY A 81 -1.40 -12.09 5.28
N ILE A 82 -1.97 -13.21 4.87
CA ILE A 82 -1.21 -14.36 4.35
C ILE A 82 -0.42 -14.03 3.08
N THR A 83 -0.92 -13.12 2.25
CA THR A 83 -0.26 -12.70 1.01
C THR A 83 1.08 -12.02 1.31
N GLY A 84 1.10 -11.15 2.31
CA GLY A 84 2.33 -10.51 2.79
C GLY A 84 3.31 -11.52 3.35
N MET A 85 2.84 -12.51 4.11
CA MET A 85 3.70 -13.58 4.64
C MET A 85 4.32 -14.41 3.52
N LEU A 86 3.56 -14.80 2.50
CA LEU A 86 4.05 -15.57 1.37
C LEU A 86 5.12 -14.79 0.59
N ALA A 87 4.88 -13.51 0.33
CA ALA A 87 5.85 -12.66 -0.34
C ALA A 87 7.12 -12.46 0.49
N TRP A 88 6.95 -12.25 1.80
CA TRP A 88 8.05 -12.05 2.73
C TRP A 88 8.99 -13.26 2.87
N HIS A 89 8.43 -14.47 2.90
CA HIS A 89 9.21 -15.71 3.01
C HIS A 89 9.64 -16.29 1.66
N SER A 90 9.45 -15.54 0.58
CA SER A 90 9.91 -15.96 -0.74
C SER A 90 11.43 -15.90 -0.83
N LYS A 91 12.03 -16.91 -1.45
CA LYS A 91 13.50 -17.03 -1.56
C LYS A 91 14.14 -16.04 -2.52
N THR A 92 13.35 -15.46 -3.45
CA THR A 92 13.82 -14.52 -4.47
C THR A 92 12.80 -13.41 -4.68
N ALA A 93 13.23 -12.26 -5.21
CA ALA A 93 12.34 -11.17 -5.58
C ALA A 93 11.29 -11.61 -6.62
N GLY A 94 11.68 -12.41 -7.60
CA GLY A 94 10.75 -12.96 -8.60
C GLY A 94 9.67 -13.83 -7.98
N ALA A 95 10.00 -14.70 -7.02
CA ALA A 95 9.03 -15.49 -6.29
C ALA A 95 8.11 -14.60 -5.42
N ALA A 96 8.66 -13.57 -4.78
CA ALA A 96 7.86 -12.59 -4.02
C ALA A 96 6.84 -11.87 -4.90
N LEU A 97 7.27 -11.39 -6.08
CA LEU A 97 6.40 -10.73 -7.06
C LEU A 97 5.34 -11.70 -7.60
N THR A 98 5.72 -12.93 -7.93
CA THR A 98 4.79 -13.98 -8.41
C THR A 98 3.70 -14.25 -7.37
N ASN A 99 4.06 -14.38 -6.10
CA ASN A 99 3.11 -14.58 -5.02
C ASN A 99 2.22 -13.35 -4.82
N ALA A 100 2.79 -12.14 -4.84
CA ALA A 100 2.03 -10.91 -4.72
C ALA A 100 1.02 -10.76 -5.87
N SER A 101 1.42 -11.06 -7.11
CA SER A 101 0.53 -11.04 -8.28
C SER A 101 -0.60 -12.06 -8.16
N ARG A 102 -0.25 -13.31 -7.86
CA ARG A 102 -1.22 -14.41 -7.77
C ARG A 102 -2.31 -14.18 -6.74
N TYR A 103 -1.97 -13.53 -5.63
CA TYR A 103 -2.87 -13.37 -4.49
C TYR A 103 -3.32 -11.93 -4.25
N ALA A 104 -3.06 -11.01 -5.19
CA ALA A 104 -3.46 -9.60 -5.07
C ALA A 104 -4.95 -9.43 -4.75
N ALA A 105 -5.81 -10.20 -5.42
CA ALA A 105 -7.25 -10.16 -5.23
C ALA A 105 -7.71 -10.61 -3.82
N LEU A 106 -6.90 -11.36 -3.08
CA LEU A 106 -7.20 -11.68 -1.68
C LEU A 106 -7.06 -10.46 -0.76
N VAL A 107 -6.24 -9.49 -1.15
CA VAL A 107 -6.04 -8.25 -0.41
C VAL A 107 -7.10 -7.22 -0.80
N ILE A 108 -7.28 -7.01 -2.11
CA ILE A 108 -8.21 -6.03 -2.67
C ILE A 108 -9.00 -6.68 -3.79
N ASP A 109 -10.33 -6.71 -3.69
CA ASP A 109 -11.17 -7.26 -4.75
C ASP A 109 -10.93 -6.58 -6.09
N GLY A 110 -10.77 -7.38 -7.15
CA GLY A 110 -10.52 -6.87 -8.51
C GLY A 110 -9.17 -6.16 -8.68
N SER A 111 -8.24 -6.31 -7.75
CA SER A 111 -6.88 -5.81 -7.93
C SER A 111 -6.05 -6.83 -8.69
N HIS A 112 -5.33 -6.34 -9.70
CA HIS A 112 -4.40 -7.12 -10.50
C HIS A 112 -3.01 -6.48 -10.42
N LEU A 113 -2.03 -7.31 -10.22
CA LEU A 113 -0.63 -6.92 -10.21
C LEU A 113 0.10 -7.73 -11.28
N ASN A 114 0.56 -7.04 -12.32
CA ASN A 114 1.34 -7.63 -13.38
C ASN A 114 2.79 -7.16 -13.26
N PHE A 115 3.71 -8.01 -13.66
CA PHE A 115 5.10 -7.62 -13.80
C PHE A 115 5.66 -8.17 -15.09
N GLU A 116 6.51 -7.37 -15.71
CA GLU A 116 7.20 -7.67 -16.95
C GLU A 116 8.71 -7.54 -16.71
N HIS A 117 9.50 -8.34 -17.39
CA HIS A 117 10.94 -8.36 -17.27
C HIS A 117 11.57 -8.48 -18.65
N ASP A 118 12.41 -7.52 -19.01
CA ASP A 118 13.10 -7.47 -20.30
C ASP A 118 14.58 -7.93 -20.25
N GLY A 119 15.01 -8.47 -19.11
CA GLY A 119 16.41 -8.88 -18.86
C GLY A 119 17.21 -7.86 -18.04
N GLN A 120 16.83 -6.59 -18.03
CA GLN A 120 17.49 -5.52 -17.28
C GLN A 120 16.56 -4.79 -16.32
N VAL A 121 15.31 -4.58 -16.72
CA VAL A 121 14.32 -3.83 -15.97
C VAL A 121 13.14 -4.73 -15.62
N VAL A 122 12.66 -4.61 -14.38
CA VAL A 122 11.39 -5.19 -13.96
C VAL A 122 10.37 -4.06 -13.84
N SER A 123 9.32 -4.15 -14.63
CA SER A 123 8.17 -3.23 -14.58
C SER A 123 7.04 -3.86 -13.77
N ILE A 124 6.53 -3.13 -12.79
CA ILE A 124 5.43 -3.57 -11.93
C ILE A 124 4.22 -2.68 -12.20
N LEU A 125 3.17 -3.26 -12.76
CA LEU A 125 1.95 -2.56 -13.14
C LEU A 125 0.78 -3.04 -12.27
N GLY A 126 0.25 -2.11 -11.49
CA GLY A 126 -0.99 -2.33 -10.73
C GLY A 126 -2.20 -1.82 -11.51
N SER A 127 -3.23 -2.64 -11.60
CA SER A 127 -4.52 -2.23 -12.15
C SER A 127 -5.66 -2.71 -11.25
N ASP A 128 -6.76 -1.98 -11.31
CA ASP A 128 -7.99 -2.29 -10.58
C ASP A 128 -9.16 -2.37 -11.57
N ASP A 129 -9.92 -3.46 -11.52
CA ASP A 129 -11.11 -3.67 -12.34
C ASP A 129 -12.25 -4.29 -11.48
N PRO A 130 -13.40 -3.62 -11.38
CA PRO A 130 -13.68 -2.25 -11.82
C PRO A 130 -12.88 -1.21 -11.03
N ARG A 131 -12.67 -0.03 -11.61
CA ARG A 131 -11.99 1.07 -10.90
C ARG A 131 -12.80 1.50 -9.68
N PRO A 132 -12.16 1.79 -8.53
CA PRO A 132 -12.84 2.34 -7.38
C PRO A 132 -13.44 3.71 -7.72
N LYS A 133 -14.59 4.04 -7.14
CA LYS A 133 -15.24 5.35 -7.32
C LYS A 133 -14.47 6.46 -6.64
N TYR A 134 -13.88 6.15 -5.51
CA TYR A 134 -13.06 7.04 -4.72
C TYR A 134 -11.66 6.44 -4.57
N TRP A 135 -10.63 7.26 -4.72
CA TRP A 135 -9.24 6.85 -4.64
C TRP A 135 -8.44 7.78 -3.75
N SER A 136 -7.85 7.26 -2.70
CA SER A 136 -6.93 8.01 -1.87
C SER A 136 -5.53 8.04 -2.50
N ARG A 137 -5.00 9.24 -2.68
CA ARG A 137 -3.60 9.45 -3.07
C ARG A 137 -2.67 8.78 -2.08
N HIS A 138 -2.87 9.02 -0.80
CA HIS A 138 -2.00 8.54 0.27
C HIS A 138 -1.98 7.01 0.36
N TYR A 139 -3.13 6.36 0.18
CA TYR A 139 -3.18 4.91 0.09
C TYR A 139 -2.46 4.38 -1.15
N GLY A 140 -2.61 5.03 -2.30
CA GLY A 140 -1.90 4.68 -3.53
C GLY A 140 -0.38 4.78 -3.40
N GLU A 141 0.11 5.85 -2.80
CA GLU A 141 1.53 6.07 -2.50
C GLU A 141 2.06 5.01 -1.53
N ALA A 142 1.32 4.76 -0.45
CA ALA A 142 1.70 3.77 0.55
C ALA A 142 1.82 2.35 -0.02
N LYS A 143 0.93 1.94 -0.91
CA LYS A 143 1.03 0.64 -1.59
C LYS A 143 2.32 0.51 -2.40
N LYS A 144 2.70 1.54 -3.16
CA LYS A 144 3.93 1.50 -3.97
C LYS A 144 5.19 1.48 -3.11
N GLN A 145 5.22 2.30 -2.07
CA GLN A 145 6.31 2.28 -1.10
C GLN A 145 6.42 0.93 -0.38
N ALA A 146 5.29 0.31 -0.04
CA ALA A 146 5.28 -1.03 0.54
C ALA A 146 5.89 -2.09 -0.37
N PHE A 147 5.58 -2.05 -1.68
CA PHE A 147 6.19 -2.93 -2.66
C PHE A 147 7.70 -2.75 -2.74
N LEU A 148 8.17 -1.51 -2.80
CA LEU A 148 9.59 -1.21 -2.81
C LEU A 148 10.28 -1.73 -1.55
N SER A 149 9.67 -1.52 -0.39
CA SER A 149 10.18 -2.03 0.89
C SER A 149 10.23 -3.55 0.93
N LEU A 150 9.21 -4.23 0.37
CA LEU A 150 9.19 -5.68 0.22
C LEU A 150 10.36 -6.17 -0.62
N LEU A 151 10.58 -5.57 -1.79
CA LEU A 151 11.66 -5.97 -2.70
C LEU A 151 13.03 -5.73 -2.09
N ARG A 152 13.25 -4.58 -1.46
CA ARG A 152 14.50 -4.28 -0.72
C ARG A 152 14.79 -5.32 0.34
N ARG A 153 13.77 -5.69 1.10
CA ARG A 153 13.92 -6.64 2.19
C ARG A 153 14.12 -8.07 1.69
N SER A 154 13.41 -8.50 0.66
CA SER A 154 13.54 -9.85 0.10
C SER A 154 14.87 -10.08 -0.63
N THR A 155 15.46 -9.01 -1.17
CA THR A 155 16.74 -9.10 -1.89
C THR A 155 17.95 -8.75 -1.02
N GLY A 156 17.74 -8.01 0.07
CA GLY A 156 18.82 -7.39 0.85
C GLY A 156 19.55 -6.26 0.12
N LEU A 157 19.03 -5.81 -1.05
CA LEU A 157 19.63 -4.78 -1.87
C LEU A 157 18.96 -3.43 -1.68
N PRO A 158 19.69 -2.30 -1.72
CA PRO A 158 19.15 -0.96 -1.66
C PRO A 158 18.53 -0.54 -3.01
N LEU A 159 17.52 -1.28 -3.47
CA LEU A 159 16.88 -1.05 -4.75
C LEU A 159 16.32 0.38 -4.85
N VAL A 160 16.64 1.05 -5.95
CA VAL A 160 16.10 2.37 -6.29
C VAL A 160 15.33 2.24 -7.60
N PRO A 161 14.04 2.59 -7.64
CA PRO A 161 13.28 2.51 -8.87
C PRO A 161 13.75 3.56 -9.88
N HIS A 162 13.81 3.21 -11.16
CA HIS A 162 14.11 4.15 -12.24
C HIS A 162 12.98 5.16 -12.43
N LEU A 163 11.73 4.67 -12.27
CA LEU A 163 10.52 5.46 -12.47
C LEU A 163 9.43 4.92 -11.54
N VAL A 164 8.69 5.85 -10.94
CA VAL A 164 7.42 5.55 -10.25
C VAL A 164 6.34 6.48 -10.78
N GLU A 165 5.28 5.90 -11.31
CA GLU A 165 4.16 6.64 -11.85
C GLU A 165 2.94 6.51 -10.95
N PHE A 166 2.28 7.62 -10.72
CA PHE A 166 1.02 7.71 -9.99
C PHE A 166 -0.06 8.29 -10.91
N ARG A 167 -1.30 7.87 -10.70
CA ARG A 167 -2.46 8.36 -11.46
C ARG A 167 -3.03 9.69 -10.96
N HIS A 168 -2.56 10.16 -9.82
CA HIS A 168 -2.97 11.44 -9.24
C HIS A 168 -1.94 12.53 -9.57
N ALA A 169 -2.37 13.78 -9.52
CA ALA A 169 -1.45 14.91 -9.58
C ALA A 169 -0.53 14.91 -8.34
N PRO A 170 0.73 15.39 -8.47
CA PRO A 170 1.58 15.62 -7.31
C PRO A 170 0.89 16.56 -6.32
N GLY A 171 1.08 16.32 -5.01
CA GLY A 171 0.65 17.27 -3.99
C GLY A 171 1.34 18.62 -4.20
N MET A 172 0.73 19.71 -3.74
CA MET A 172 1.22 21.07 -4.00
C MET A 172 2.65 21.33 -3.52
N ASP A 173 3.20 20.48 -2.64
CA ASP A 173 4.53 20.65 -2.05
C ASP A 173 5.55 19.56 -2.43
N VAL A 174 5.22 18.64 -3.32
CA VAL A 174 6.16 17.61 -3.78
C VAL A 174 6.71 18.05 -5.14
N PRO A 175 8.02 18.36 -5.26
CA PRO A 175 8.63 18.61 -6.56
C PRO A 175 8.37 17.39 -7.46
N CYS A 176 7.78 17.63 -8.62
CA CYS A 176 7.43 16.61 -9.61
C CYS A 176 8.67 16.00 -10.30
N THR A 177 9.67 15.59 -9.52
CA THR A 177 10.89 14.97 -10.05
C THR A 177 11.45 13.93 -9.10
N SER A 178 10.72 12.86 -8.86
CA SER A 178 11.42 11.64 -8.51
C SER A 178 11.76 10.85 -9.77
N LYS A 179 12.59 11.43 -10.63
CA LYS A 179 13.40 10.63 -11.55
C LYS A 179 14.45 9.95 -10.69
N PHE A 180 14.18 8.74 -10.28
CA PHE A 180 15.16 7.91 -9.61
C PHE A 180 15.99 7.22 -10.69
N SER A 181 17.23 7.70 -10.89
CA SER A 181 18.23 7.00 -11.68
C SER A 181 18.91 5.97 -10.79
N ALA A 182 18.88 4.70 -11.15
CA ALA A 182 19.80 3.73 -10.59
C ALA A 182 21.16 3.94 -11.24
N ALA A 183 22.14 4.31 -10.46
CA ALA A 183 23.55 4.16 -10.87
C ALA A 183 23.93 2.68 -10.69
N GLY A 184 24.60 2.12 -11.73
CA GLY A 184 24.95 0.74 -11.97
C GLY A 184 25.56 -0.09 -10.88
#